data_bc92adb86b1ab0e26f99899dcd92ea4b
#
_entry.id   bc92adb86b1ab0e26f99899dcd92ea4b
#
_cell.length_a   1.000
_cell.length_b   1.000
_cell.length_c   1.000
_cell.angle_alpha   90.00
_cell.angle_beta   90.00
_cell.angle_gamma   90.00
#
_symmetry.space_group_name_H-M   'P 1'
#
loop_
_entity.id
_entity.type
_entity.pdbx_description
1 polymer ?
#
loop_
_entity_poly.entity_id
_entity_poly.type
_entity_poly.pdbx_seq_one_letter_code
_entity_poly.pdbx_strand_id
1 'polypeptide(L)'
;MRYVIVSVVHGEGGDFNNDLRREIFDKFKAKSSKLPAHFTIKAPFEVEDEIKEIEYILESFTKKYSKTPYKIEGYNHFDDRVIFMKVIMSKEGKILHDNLIDSMSSIDYINFDKLDGKNKIFHITISSKK
;
A
#
# COMPACT_ATOMS: atom_id res chain seq x y z
N MET A 1 19.21 2.70 -0.80
CA MET A 1 18.19 2.52 0.27
C MET A 1 16.84 2.12 -0.35
N ARG A 2 16.14 1.25 0.31
CA ARG A 2 14.86 0.71 -0.18
C ARG A 2 13.70 1.51 0.37
N TYR A 3 12.80 1.92 -0.51
CA TYR A 3 11.60 2.69 -0.18
C TYR A 3 10.34 1.99 -0.64
N VAL A 4 9.25 2.29 0.01
CA VAL A 4 7.90 1.87 -0.37
C VAL A 4 6.95 3.02 -0.07
N ILE A 5 5.94 3.21 -0.90
CA ILE A 5 4.92 4.22 -0.64
C ILE A 5 3.67 3.50 -0.19
N VAL A 6 3.21 3.83 1.01
CA VAL A 6 2.05 3.19 1.61
C VAL A 6 1.05 4.23 2.11
N SER A 7 -0.19 3.81 2.25
CA SER A 7 -1.21 4.57 2.96
C SER A 7 -1.43 3.90 4.31
N VAL A 8 -1.14 4.60 5.39
CA VAL A 8 -1.34 4.08 6.74
C VAL A 8 -2.83 4.19 7.09
N VAL A 9 -3.39 3.10 7.58
CA VAL A 9 -4.82 3.04 7.94
C VAL A 9 -4.97 3.35 9.43
N HIS A 10 -5.64 4.45 9.73
CA HIS A 10 -5.90 4.89 11.10
C HIS A 10 -7.34 4.54 11.51
N GLY A 11 -7.64 4.72 12.80
CA GLY A 11 -8.98 4.53 13.35
C GLY A 11 -9.33 3.06 13.55
N GLU A 12 -10.62 2.77 13.57
CA GLU A 12 -11.13 1.43 13.93
C GLU A 12 -10.64 0.34 13.00
N GLY A 13 -10.62 0.59 11.69
CA GLY A 13 -10.15 -0.40 10.71
C GLY A 13 -8.69 -0.73 10.89
N GLY A 14 -7.86 0.27 11.16
CA GLY A 14 -6.44 0.08 11.41
C GLY A 14 -6.19 -0.65 12.72
N ASP A 15 -6.87 -0.25 13.77
CA ASP A 15 -6.76 -0.89 15.09
C ASP A 15 -7.19 -2.35 15.02
N PHE A 16 -8.29 -2.63 14.34
CA PHE A 16 -8.77 -4.00 14.14
C PHE A 16 -7.71 -4.85 13.43
N ASN A 17 -7.12 -4.34 12.37
CA ASN A 17 -6.08 -5.06 11.64
C ASN A 17 -4.85 -5.31 12.51
N ASN A 18 -4.38 -4.29 13.23
CA ASN A 18 -3.22 -4.42 14.11
C ASN A 18 -3.44 -5.47 15.20
N ASP A 19 -4.61 -5.47 15.83
CA ASP A 19 -4.97 -6.42 16.88
C ASP A 19 -5.10 -7.84 16.33
N LEU A 20 -5.73 -8.00 15.17
CA LEU A 20 -5.89 -9.30 14.52
C LEU A 20 -4.54 -9.90 14.15
N ARG A 21 -3.63 -9.10 13.61
CA ARG A 21 -2.28 -9.57 13.27
C ARG A 21 -1.52 -10.05 14.48
N ARG A 22 -1.64 -9.33 15.59
CA ARG A 22 -1.01 -9.71 16.86
C ARG A 22 -1.58 -11.03 17.37
N GLU A 23 -2.88 -11.20 17.34
CA GLU A 23 -3.56 -12.42 17.77
C GLU A 23 -3.16 -13.62 16.90
N ILE A 24 -3.10 -13.45 15.59
CA ILE A 24 -2.70 -14.51 14.67
C ILE A 24 -1.25 -14.89 14.90
N PHE A 25 -0.37 -13.91 15.13
CA PHE A 25 1.03 -14.20 15.46
C PHE A 25 1.15 -15.00 16.75
N ASP A 26 0.40 -14.61 17.79
CA ASP A 26 0.45 -15.28 19.08
C ASP A 26 -0.01 -16.72 19.00
N LYS A 27 -1.09 -16.97 18.26
CA LYS A 27 -1.69 -18.32 18.17
C LYS A 27 -1.01 -19.23 17.15
N PHE A 28 -0.63 -18.69 16.00
CA PHE A 28 -0.14 -19.50 14.88
C PHE A 28 1.30 -19.19 14.48
N LYS A 29 1.91 -18.19 15.10
CA LYS A 29 3.25 -17.68 14.75
C LYS A 29 3.34 -17.24 13.29
N ALA A 30 2.20 -16.91 12.68
CA ALA A 30 2.16 -16.39 11.33
C ALA A 30 2.57 -14.92 11.32
N LYS A 31 3.53 -14.59 10.48
CA LYS A 31 4.13 -13.25 10.44
C LYS A 31 3.38 -12.32 9.50
N SER A 32 3.53 -11.03 9.75
CA SER A 32 3.08 -9.97 8.87
C SER A 32 4.13 -8.86 8.87
N SER A 33 3.85 -7.75 8.19
CA SER A 33 4.73 -6.60 8.19
C SER A 33 4.90 -6.02 9.60
N LYS A 34 6.05 -5.45 9.89
CA LYS A 34 6.29 -4.71 11.14
C LYS A 34 5.67 -3.31 11.09
N LEU A 35 5.24 -2.86 9.93
CA LEU A 35 4.59 -1.56 9.78
C LEU A 35 3.18 -1.60 10.38
N PRO A 36 2.64 -0.43 10.81
CA PRO A 36 1.24 -0.37 11.20
C PRO A 36 0.34 -0.74 10.02
N ALA A 37 -0.95 -0.96 10.29
CA ALA A 37 -1.92 -1.30 9.23
C ALA A 37 -1.78 -0.34 8.05
N HIS A 38 -1.64 -0.88 6.86
CA HIS A 38 -1.42 -0.07 5.65
C HIS A 38 -1.81 -0.85 4.40
N PHE A 39 -2.03 -0.11 3.31
CA PHE A 39 -2.04 -0.72 1.98
C PHE A 39 -0.99 -0.03 1.12
N THR A 40 -0.41 -0.79 0.21
CA THR A 40 0.71 -0.32 -0.62
C THR A 40 0.21 0.47 -1.82
N ILE A 41 0.78 1.66 -2.01
CA ILE A 41 0.54 2.51 -3.19
C ILE A 41 1.54 2.19 -4.28
N LYS A 42 2.81 2.13 -3.91
CA LYS A 42 3.92 1.81 -4.84
C LYS A 42 4.78 0.73 -4.20
N ALA A 43 4.92 -0.38 -4.90
CA ALA A 43 5.75 -1.50 -4.45
C ALA A 43 7.21 -1.06 -4.23
N PRO A 44 7.96 -1.80 -3.39
CA PRO A 44 9.31 -1.39 -3.02
C PRO A 44 10.24 -1.14 -4.21
N PHE A 45 11.07 -0.11 -4.07
CA PHE A 45 12.08 0.26 -5.07
C PHE A 45 13.35 0.71 -4.38
N GLU A 46 14.48 0.58 -5.08
CA GLU A 46 15.79 0.97 -4.55
C GLU A 46 16.23 2.31 -5.14
N VAL A 47 16.77 3.18 -4.31
CA VAL A 47 17.33 4.47 -4.73
C VAL A 47 18.65 4.66 -3.99
N GLU A 48 19.73 4.90 -4.73
CA GLU A 48 21.06 5.13 -4.13
C GLU A 48 21.23 6.56 -3.65
N ASP A 49 20.67 7.51 -4.40
CA ASP A 49 20.79 8.93 -4.12
C ASP A 49 19.57 9.47 -3.36
N GLU A 50 19.44 10.80 -3.33
CA GLU A 50 18.34 11.49 -2.66
C GLU A 50 17.03 11.29 -3.42
N ILE A 51 15.92 11.26 -2.69
CA ILE A 51 14.57 11.05 -3.25
C ILE A 51 13.83 12.36 -3.48
N LYS A 52 14.55 13.43 -3.78
CA LYS A 52 13.96 14.78 -3.93
C LYS A 52 12.87 14.83 -5.00
N GLU A 53 13.07 14.16 -6.13
CA GLU A 53 12.07 14.13 -7.19
C GLU A 53 10.79 13.45 -6.74
N ILE A 54 10.93 12.36 -5.99
CA ILE A 54 9.79 11.61 -5.46
C ILE A 54 9.05 12.47 -4.43
N GLU A 55 9.78 13.10 -3.52
CA GLU A 55 9.19 14.01 -2.53
C GLU A 55 8.43 15.16 -3.20
N TYR A 56 9.01 15.72 -4.26
CA TYR A 56 8.36 16.79 -5.01
C TYR A 56 7.05 16.34 -5.64
N ILE A 57 7.05 15.15 -6.25
CA ILE A 57 5.84 14.59 -6.86
C ILE A 57 4.76 14.36 -5.80
N LEU A 58 5.12 13.76 -4.67
CA LEU A 58 4.17 13.50 -3.59
C LEU A 58 3.60 14.80 -3.03
N GLU A 59 4.46 15.79 -2.81
CA GLU A 59 4.02 17.11 -2.33
C GLU A 59 3.08 17.79 -3.32
N SER A 60 3.38 17.70 -4.61
CA SER A 60 2.52 18.25 -5.67
C SER A 60 1.14 17.60 -5.66
N PHE A 61 1.07 16.30 -5.41
CA PHE A 61 -0.20 15.58 -5.35
C PHE A 61 -1.02 15.99 -4.13
N THR A 62 -0.39 16.28 -2.99
CA THR A 62 -1.14 16.74 -1.80
C THR A 62 -1.80 18.11 -2.04
N LYS A 63 -1.23 18.93 -2.92
CA LYS A 63 -1.79 20.24 -3.28
C LYS A 63 -2.85 20.14 -4.35
N LYS A 64 -2.75 19.17 -5.25
CA LYS A 64 -3.64 19.03 -6.40
C LYS A 64 -4.89 18.23 -6.09
N TYR A 65 -4.78 17.20 -5.26
CA TYR A 65 -5.87 16.27 -4.97
C TYR A 65 -6.34 16.42 -3.54
N SER A 66 -7.66 16.40 -3.35
CA SER A 66 -8.28 16.33 -2.02
C SER A 66 -8.35 14.87 -1.58
N LYS A 67 -8.87 14.66 -0.37
CA LYS A 67 -9.07 13.31 0.17
C LYS A 67 -9.97 12.49 -0.75
N THR A 68 -9.61 11.22 -0.94
CA THR A 68 -10.40 10.28 -1.72
C THR A 68 -10.87 9.14 -0.82
N PRO A 69 -12.15 8.75 -0.90
CA PRO A 69 -12.68 7.72 -0.03
C PRO A 69 -12.26 6.32 -0.47
N TYR A 70 -12.23 5.41 0.50
CA TYR A 70 -12.13 3.97 0.26
C TYR A 70 -12.88 3.23 1.36
N LYS A 71 -13.17 1.95 1.12
CA LYS A 71 -13.82 1.09 2.09
C LYS A 71 -12.94 -0.11 2.38
N ILE A 72 -13.02 -0.60 3.61
CA ILE A 72 -12.43 -1.88 3.99
C ILE A 72 -13.58 -2.84 4.17
N GLU A 73 -13.65 -3.89 3.34
CA GLU A 73 -14.80 -4.79 3.35
C GLU A 73 -14.40 -6.21 2.97
N GLY A 74 -14.53 -7.10 3.94
CA GLY A 74 -14.28 -8.51 3.73
C GLY A 74 -12.82 -8.89 3.65
N TYR A 75 -12.58 -10.15 3.34
CA TYR A 75 -11.26 -10.76 3.31
C TYR A 75 -11.05 -11.49 1.99
N ASN A 76 -9.77 -11.64 1.62
CA ASN A 76 -9.41 -12.44 0.47
C ASN A 76 -7.97 -12.93 0.67
N HIS A 77 -7.44 -13.61 -0.32
CA HIS A 77 -6.10 -14.16 -0.24
C HIS A 77 -5.43 -14.18 -1.61
N PHE A 78 -4.10 -14.14 -1.61
CA PHE A 78 -3.29 -14.39 -2.80
C PHE A 78 -2.71 -15.80 -2.66
N ASP A 79 -3.17 -16.73 -3.49
CA ASP A 79 -2.80 -18.14 -3.43
C ASP A 79 -3.02 -18.69 -1.99
N ASP A 80 -2.07 -19.45 -1.47
CA ASP A 80 -2.05 -19.90 -0.08
C ASP A 80 -1.06 -19.11 0.78
N ARG A 81 -0.60 -17.97 0.30
CA ARG A 81 0.56 -17.25 0.86
C ARG A 81 0.19 -16.01 1.66
N VAL A 82 -0.81 -15.27 1.24
CA VAL A 82 -1.17 -13.98 1.85
C VAL A 82 -2.67 -13.93 2.10
N ILE A 83 -3.03 -13.61 3.34
CA ILE A 83 -4.42 -13.34 3.72
C ILE A 83 -4.51 -11.83 4.02
N PHE A 84 -5.52 -11.19 3.49
CA PHE A 84 -5.66 -9.74 3.61
C PHE A 84 -7.11 -9.28 3.75
N MET A 85 -7.25 -8.06 4.28
CA MET A 85 -8.51 -7.34 4.26
C MET A 85 -8.62 -6.59 2.94
N LYS A 86 -9.78 -6.64 2.31
CA LYS A 86 -10.01 -6.02 1.00
C LYS A 86 -10.20 -4.52 1.16
N VAL A 87 -9.49 -3.76 0.33
CA VAL A 87 -9.68 -2.31 0.20
C VAL A 87 -10.43 -2.05 -1.10
N ILE A 88 -11.61 -1.45 -0.99
CA ILE A 88 -12.40 -1.07 -2.16
C ILE A 88 -12.18 0.41 -2.40
N MET A 89 -11.34 0.70 -3.39
CA MET A 89 -10.96 2.07 -3.72
C MET A 89 -12.07 2.75 -4.50
N SER A 90 -12.36 4.01 -4.14
CA SER A 90 -13.28 4.83 -4.92
C SER A 90 -12.72 5.10 -6.31
N LYS A 91 -13.58 5.52 -7.22
CA LYS A 91 -13.16 5.93 -8.57
C LYS A 91 -12.12 7.04 -8.50
N GLU A 92 -12.34 8.02 -7.64
CA GLU A 92 -11.43 9.16 -7.43
C GLU A 92 -10.08 8.69 -6.90
N GLY A 93 -10.10 7.77 -5.95
CA GLY A 93 -8.86 7.21 -5.38
C GLY A 93 -8.06 6.42 -6.40
N LYS A 94 -8.75 5.69 -7.26
CA LYS A 94 -8.09 4.93 -8.33
C LYS A 94 -7.45 5.88 -9.35
N ILE A 95 -8.13 6.96 -9.71
CA ILE A 95 -7.57 7.97 -10.62
C ILE A 95 -6.33 8.61 -10.00
N LEU A 96 -6.40 8.95 -8.71
CA LEU A 96 -5.26 9.51 -7.98
C LEU A 96 -4.07 8.54 -8.02
N HIS A 97 -4.30 7.27 -7.73
CA HIS A 97 -3.27 6.24 -7.77
C HIS A 97 -2.63 6.14 -9.15
N ASP A 98 -3.47 6.00 -10.19
CA ASP A 98 -2.98 5.81 -11.56
C ASP A 98 -2.17 7.02 -12.03
N ASN A 99 -2.60 8.23 -11.69
CA ASN A 99 -1.88 9.45 -12.03
C ASN A 99 -0.55 9.56 -11.28
N LEU A 100 -0.51 9.13 -10.01
CA LEU A 100 0.73 9.10 -9.25
C LEU A 100 1.74 8.13 -9.87
N ILE A 101 1.29 6.94 -10.23
CA ILE A 101 2.15 5.95 -10.88
C ILE A 101 2.68 6.47 -12.22
N ASP A 102 1.81 7.09 -13.02
CA ASP A 102 2.22 7.69 -14.30
C ASP A 102 3.26 8.80 -14.09
N SER A 103 3.07 9.64 -13.08
CA SER A 103 4.04 10.71 -12.78
C SER A 103 5.39 10.13 -12.35
N MET A 104 5.38 9.06 -11.55
CA MET A 104 6.61 8.42 -11.09
C MET A 104 7.31 7.64 -12.20
N SER A 105 6.57 7.20 -13.22
CA SER A 105 7.15 6.43 -14.33
C SER A 105 8.13 7.24 -15.17
N SER A 106 8.13 8.56 -15.04
CA SER A 106 9.09 9.43 -15.72
C SER A 106 10.46 9.47 -15.02
N ILE A 107 10.58 8.88 -13.84
CA ILE A 107 11.82 8.84 -13.07
C ILE A 107 12.58 7.58 -13.42
N ASP A 108 13.71 7.72 -14.10
CA ASP A 108 14.46 6.61 -14.69
C ASP A 108 14.95 5.57 -13.68
N TYR A 109 15.29 5.99 -12.47
CA TYR A 109 15.86 5.08 -11.47
C TYR A 109 14.83 4.31 -10.65
N ILE A 110 13.54 4.53 -10.89
CA ILE A 110 12.49 3.81 -10.17
C ILE A 110 12.07 2.59 -10.97
N ASN A 111 12.15 1.42 -10.34
CA ASN A 111 11.69 0.18 -10.93
C ASN A 111 10.19 0.00 -10.70
N PHE A 112 9.51 -0.46 -11.71
CA PHE A 112 8.09 -0.79 -11.64
C PHE A 112 7.93 -2.28 -11.87
N ASP A 113 7.06 -2.92 -11.07
CA ASP A 113 6.71 -4.30 -11.29
C ASP A 113 5.24 -4.40 -11.70
N LYS A 114 4.80 -5.62 -12.01
CA LYS A 114 3.42 -5.85 -12.44
C LYS A 114 2.38 -5.49 -11.39
N LEU A 115 2.80 -5.39 -10.12
CA LEU A 115 1.91 -5.02 -9.01
C LEU A 115 1.67 -3.52 -8.92
N ASP A 116 2.39 -2.72 -9.70
CA ASP A 116 2.24 -1.25 -9.71
C ASP A 116 1.29 -0.76 -10.80
N GLY A 117 0.69 -1.65 -11.57
CA GLY A 117 -0.15 -1.29 -12.71
C GLY A 117 -1.53 -0.76 -12.33
N LYS A 118 -2.29 -0.42 -13.36
CA LYS A 118 -3.64 0.15 -13.22
C LYS A 118 -4.68 -0.85 -12.69
N ASN A 119 -4.34 -2.13 -12.70
CA ASN A 119 -5.21 -3.18 -12.17
C ASN A 119 -4.80 -3.61 -10.76
N LYS A 120 -4.17 -2.71 -10.02
CA LYS A 120 -3.70 -2.99 -8.67
C LYS A 120 -4.84 -3.39 -7.75
N ILE A 121 -4.61 -4.45 -6.97
CA ILE A 121 -5.51 -4.87 -5.91
C ILE A 121 -4.98 -4.28 -4.60
N PHE A 122 -5.72 -3.30 -4.06
CA PHE A 122 -5.35 -2.71 -2.77
C PHE A 122 -5.76 -3.63 -1.64
N HIS A 123 -4.84 -3.87 -0.71
CA HIS A 123 -5.07 -4.83 0.36
C HIS A 123 -4.30 -4.47 1.62
N ILE A 124 -4.87 -4.83 2.77
CA ILE A 124 -4.23 -4.65 4.07
C ILE A 124 -3.89 -6.05 4.59
N THR A 125 -2.63 -6.41 4.57
CA THR A 125 -2.18 -7.76 4.90
C THR A 125 -2.45 -8.11 6.36
N ILE A 126 -2.96 -9.30 6.60
CA ILE A 126 -3.15 -9.89 7.93
C ILE A 126 -2.00 -10.83 8.23
N SER A 127 -1.67 -11.71 7.31
CA SER A 127 -0.52 -12.61 7.46
C SER A 127 0.07 -12.96 6.10
N SER A 128 1.34 -13.25 6.08
CA SER A 128 2.04 -13.68 4.88
C SER A 128 2.96 -14.84 5.20
N LYS A 129 2.97 -15.82 4.30
CA LYS A 129 3.82 -16.99 4.37
C LYS A 129 5.07 -16.69 3.55
N LYS A 130 6.20 -16.88 4.15
CA LYS A 130 7.47 -16.72 3.44
C LYS A 130 7.89 -18.02 2.78
#